data_19a0f7ba055900ba52b7a92667bd68f6
#
_entry.id   19a0f7ba055900ba52b7a92667bd68f6
#
_cell.length_a   1.000
_cell.length_b   1.000
_cell.length_c   1.000
_cell.angle_alpha   90.00
_cell.angle_beta   90.00
_cell.angle_gamma   90.00
#
_symmetry.space_group_name_H-M   'P 1'
#
loop_
_entity.id
_entity.type
_entity.pdbx_description
1 polymer ?
#
loop_
_entity_poly.entity_id
_entity_poly.type
_entity_poly.pdbx_seq_one_letter_code
_entity_poly.pdbx_strand_id
1 'polypeptide(L)'
;MTLLDDAIVFAIHAHSGQLRKGTNTPYILHPLEAAAIVASMTDDLEIIAAAVLHDTLEDAHISMYEIADKFGERVADLVKSETENKREDLPASDT
;
A
#
# COMPACT_ATOMS: atom_id res chain seq x y z
N MET A 1 -11.36 15.14 5.09
CA MET A 1 -11.29 13.75 4.60
C MET A 1 -10.69 12.85 5.65
N THR A 2 -11.03 11.58 5.63
CA THR A 2 -10.47 10.63 6.60
C THR A 2 -9.04 10.26 6.22
N LEU A 3 -8.34 9.63 7.15
CA LEU A 3 -7.01 9.08 6.89
C LEU A 3 -7.03 8.15 5.67
N LEU A 4 -8.05 7.31 5.58
CA LEU A 4 -8.17 6.38 4.45
C LEU A 4 -8.35 7.12 3.13
N ASP A 5 -9.17 8.16 3.11
CA ASP A 5 -9.35 8.96 1.90
C ASP A 5 -8.03 9.56 1.44
N ASP A 6 -7.26 10.09 2.38
CA ASP A 6 -5.96 10.68 2.06
C ASP A 6 -4.98 9.63 1.54
N ALA A 7 -5.01 8.43 2.10
CA ALA A 7 -4.16 7.35 1.63
C ALA A 7 -4.52 6.94 0.20
N ILE A 8 -5.80 6.89 -0.10
CA ILE A 8 -6.26 6.53 -1.45
C ILE A 8 -5.81 7.59 -2.46
N VAL A 9 -5.98 8.87 -2.12
CA VAL A 9 -5.54 9.96 -3.00
C VAL A 9 -4.04 9.90 -3.22
N PHE A 10 -3.29 9.67 -2.16
CA PHE A 10 -1.83 9.53 -2.26
C PHE A 10 -1.45 8.39 -3.20
N ALA A 11 -2.10 7.24 -3.06
CA ALA A 11 -1.83 6.09 -3.91
C ALA A 11 -2.20 6.36 -5.37
N ILE A 12 -3.29 7.08 -5.60
CA ILE A 12 -3.68 7.46 -6.96
C ILE A 12 -2.57 8.25 -7.63
N HIS A 13 -2.03 9.24 -6.93
CA HIS A 13 -0.93 10.05 -7.49
C HIS A 13 0.34 9.23 -7.66
N ALA A 14 0.65 8.37 -6.69
CA ALA A 14 1.86 7.56 -6.74
C ALA A 14 1.86 6.58 -7.91
N HIS A 15 0.70 5.99 -8.21
CA HIS A 15 0.58 4.99 -9.26
C HIS A 15 0.01 5.56 -10.57
N SER A 16 -0.04 6.89 -10.68
CA SER A 16 -0.61 7.55 -11.85
C SER A 16 0.08 7.08 -13.13
N GLY A 17 -0.70 6.65 -14.10
CA GLY A 17 -0.18 6.21 -15.38
C GLY A 17 0.34 4.79 -15.41
N GLN A 18 0.39 4.10 -14.27
CA GLN A 18 0.84 2.72 -14.24
C GLN A 18 -0.28 1.76 -14.59
N LEU A 19 0.08 0.71 -15.32
CA LEU A 19 -0.85 -0.36 -15.67
C LEU A 19 -0.37 -1.65 -15.04
N ARG A 20 -1.30 -2.57 -14.78
CA ARG A 20 -0.94 -3.90 -14.29
C ARG A 20 -0.21 -4.64 -15.40
N LYS A 21 0.83 -5.37 -15.02
CA LYS A 21 1.70 -6.05 -15.97
C LYS A 21 0.89 -6.92 -16.92
N GLY A 22 1.12 -6.71 -18.22
CA GLY A 22 0.47 -7.52 -19.26
C GLY A 22 -0.98 -7.16 -19.54
N THR A 23 -1.48 -6.06 -19.01
CA THR A 23 -2.87 -5.63 -19.19
C THR A 23 -2.95 -4.14 -19.43
N ASN A 24 -4.15 -3.68 -19.77
CA ASN A 24 -4.46 -2.26 -19.85
C ASN A 24 -5.19 -1.77 -18.59
N THR A 25 -5.23 -2.58 -17.54
CA THR A 25 -5.93 -2.24 -16.31
C THR A 25 -5.08 -1.30 -15.48
N PRO A 26 -5.63 -0.16 -15.01
CA PRO A 26 -4.89 0.76 -14.16
C PRO A 26 -4.40 0.06 -12.89
N TYR A 27 -3.13 0.29 -12.55
CA TYR A 27 -2.51 -0.36 -11.41
C TYR A 27 -3.18 -0.03 -10.08
N ILE A 28 -3.76 1.18 -9.97
CA ILE A 28 -4.40 1.61 -8.72
C ILE A 28 -5.47 0.62 -8.24
N LEU A 29 -6.08 -0.11 -9.13
CA LEU A 29 -7.12 -1.07 -8.74
C LEU A 29 -6.56 -2.17 -7.83
N HIS A 30 -5.29 -2.52 -7.98
CA HIS A 30 -4.67 -3.55 -7.15
C HIS A 30 -4.63 -3.17 -5.66
N PRO A 31 -4.04 -2.02 -5.25
CA PRO A 31 -4.08 -1.64 -3.85
C PRO A 31 -5.49 -1.38 -3.33
N LEU A 32 -6.41 -0.93 -4.18
CA LEU A 32 -7.79 -0.73 -3.74
C LEU A 32 -8.48 -2.06 -3.47
N GLU A 33 -8.21 -3.09 -4.27
CA GLU A 33 -8.74 -4.42 -4.01
C GLU A 33 -8.19 -4.99 -2.70
N ALA A 34 -6.89 -4.82 -2.48
CA ALA A 34 -6.27 -5.27 -1.23
C ALA A 34 -6.90 -4.58 -0.03
N ALA A 35 -7.12 -3.27 -0.13
CA ALA A 35 -7.75 -2.50 0.94
C ALA A 35 -9.18 -2.96 1.20
N ALA A 36 -9.93 -3.28 0.16
CA ALA A 36 -11.31 -3.74 0.31
C ALA A 36 -11.35 -5.08 1.05
N ILE A 37 -10.42 -5.98 0.76
CA ILE A 37 -10.33 -7.26 1.45
C ILE A 37 -10.02 -7.05 2.92
N VAL A 38 -9.04 -6.19 3.22
CA VAL A 38 -8.67 -5.89 4.61
C VAL A 38 -9.84 -5.25 5.34
N ALA A 39 -10.56 -4.36 4.68
CA ALA A 39 -11.71 -3.67 5.28
C ALA A 39 -12.85 -4.64 5.64
N SER A 40 -12.90 -5.79 5.00
CA SER A 40 -13.89 -6.81 5.34
C SER A 40 -13.54 -7.53 6.65
N MET A 41 -12.31 -7.36 7.14
CA MET A 41 -11.81 -8.05 8.32
C MET A 41 -11.56 -7.14 9.50
N THR A 42 -11.49 -5.85 9.31
CA THR A 42 -11.20 -4.90 10.38
C THR A 42 -11.80 -3.53 10.09
N ASP A 43 -12.12 -2.80 11.16
CA ASP A 43 -12.57 -1.41 11.07
C ASP A 43 -11.44 -0.42 11.32
N ASP A 44 -10.23 -0.89 11.55
CA ASP A 44 -9.09 -0.04 11.86
C ASP A 44 -8.62 0.66 10.58
N LEU A 45 -8.89 1.96 10.49
CA LEU A 45 -8.56 2.73 9.29
C LEU A 45 -7.06 2.78 9.02
N GLU A 46 -6.24 2.71 10.05
CA GLU A 46 -4.79 2.72 9.85
C GLU A 46 -4.30 1.43 9.19
N ILE A 47 -4.89 0.31 9.57
CA ILE A 47 -4.55 -0.96 8.93
C ILE A 47 -5.01 -0.96 7.47
N ILE A 48 -6.21 -0.47 7.22
CA ILE A 48 -6.73 -0.40 5.85
C ILE A 48 -5.90 0.56 5.00
N ALA A 49 -5.52 1.72 5.56
CA ALA A 49 -4.67 2.68 4.87
C ALA A 49 -3.31 2.07 4.52
N ALA A 50 -2.74 1.29 5.43
CA ALA A 50 -1.47 0.62 5.17
C ALA A 50 -1.59 -0.34 3.99
N ALA A 51 -2.73 -1.02 3.86
CA ALA A 51 -2.97 -1.91 2.74
C ALA A 51 -2.99 -1.15 1.40
N VAL A 52 -3.55 0.07 1.41
CA VAL A 52 -3.55 0.92 0.22
C VAL A 52 -2.14 1.36 -0.14
N LEU A 53 -1.31 1.63 0.87
CA LEU A 53 -0.03 2.30 0.67
C LEU A 53 1.15 1.37 0.45
N HIS A 54 1.01 0.09 0.76
CA HIS A 54 2.20 -0.77 0.81
C HIS A 54 2.95 -0.88 -0.52
N ASP A 55 2.25 -0.86 -1.64
CA ASP A 55 2.90 -0.95 -2.95
C ASP A 55 3.54 0.36 -3.41
N THR A 56 3.19 1.49 -2.78
CA THR A 56 3.75 2.77 -3.20
C THR A 56 5.26 2.83 -2.96
N LEU A 57 5.75 2.12 -1.94
CA LEU A 57 7.18 2.10 -1.65
C LEU A 57 7.99 1.42 -2.72
N GLU A 58 7.41 0.45 -3.42
CA GLU A 58 8.15 -0.31 -4.42
C GLU A 58 8.21 0.37 -5.77
N ASP A 59 7.14 1.04 -6.15
CA ASP A 59 6.97 1.45 -7.55
C ASP A 59 7.02 2.95 -7.81
N ALA A 60 6.89 3.77 -6.79
CA ALA A 60 6.69 5.20 -7.01
C ALA A 60 7.75 6.09 -6.39
N HIS A 61 8.86 5.53 -5.97
CA HIS A 61 9.96 6.29 -5.37
C HIS A 61 9.54 7.05 -4.11
N ILE A 62 8.60 6.49 -3.39
CA ILE A 62 8.09 7.05 -2.15
C ILE A 62 8.92 6.51 -0.99
N SER A 63 9.32 7.37 -0.05
CA SER A 63 10.10 6.94 1.10
C SER A 63 9.20 6.67 2.31
N MET A 64 9.72 5.86 3.24
CA MET A 64 9.03 5.62 4.52
C MET A 64 8.86 6.92 5.31
N TYR A 65 9.81 7.84 5.18
CA TYR A 65 9.73 9.13 5.88
C TYR A 65 8.52 9.92 5.40
N GLU A 66 8.25 9.88 4.11
CA GLU A 66 7.11 10.59 3.56
C GLU A 66 5.80 10.00 4.07
N ILE A 67 5.73 8.68 4.15
CA ILE A 67 4.53 8.02 4.67
C ILE A 67 4.34 8.34 6.15
N ALA A 68 5.41 8.28 6.94
CA ALA A 68 5.32 8.61 8.36
C ALA A 68 4.89 10.06 8.58
N ASP A 69 5.41 10.97 7.77
CA ASP A 69 5.08 12.39 7.89
C ASP A 69 3.62 12.67 7.56
N LYS A 70 3.10 12.03 6.53
CA LYS A 70 1.73 12.28 6.06
C LYS A 70 0.68 11.48 6.82
N PHE A 71 1.00 10.26 7.23
CA PHE A 71 -0.01 9.33 7.76
C PHE A 71 0.28 8.85 9.17
N GLY A 72 1.43 9.19 9.72
CA GLY A 72 1.78 8.82 11.08
C GLY A 72 2.69 7.60 11.13
N GLU A 73 3.38 7.45 12.25
CA GLU A 73 4.37 6.38 12.42
C GLU A 73 3.74 5.00 12.43
N ARG A 74 2.54 4.87 12.97
CA ARG A 74 1.88 3.56 13.03
C ARG A 74 1.57 3.06 11.63
N VAL A 75 1.06 3.93 10.76
CA VAL A 75 0.79 3.54 9.38
C VAL A 75 2.09 3.15 8.69
N ALA A 76 3.15 3.95 8.88
CA ALA A 76 4.44 3.65 8.28
C ALA A 76 4.98 2.30 8.77
N ASP A 77 4.86 2.01 10.06
CA ASP A 77 5.29 0.72 10.61
C ASP A 77 4.50 -0.44 10.03
N LEU A 78 3.20 -0.26 9.85
CA LEU A 78 2.35 -1.30 9.25
C LEU A 78 2.73 -1.56 7.80
N VAL A 79 3.00 -0.50 7.05
CA VAL A 79 3.45 -0.64 5.66
C VAL A 79 4.78 -1.38 5.60
N LYS A 80 5.71 -1.01 6.46
CA LYS A 80 7.01 -1.66 6.52
C LYS A 80 6.89 -3.14 6.87
N SER A 81 6.03 -3.46 7.82
CA SER A 81 5.81 -4.83 8.26
C SER A 81 5.30 -5.70 7.12
N GLU A 82 4.36 -5.19 6.33
CA GLU A 82 3.84 -5.93 5.18
C GLU A 82 4.91 -6.17 4.13
N THR A 83 5.74 -5.17 3.88
CA THR A 83 6.83 -5.29 2.92
C THR A 83 7.84 -6.34 3.36
N GLU A 84 8.17 -6.35 4.65
CA GLU A 84 9.10 -7.33 5.20
C GLU A 84 8.53 -8.74 5.15
N ASN A 85 7.27 -8.90 5.49
CA ASN A 85 6.62 -10.20 5.43
C ASN A 85 6.60 -10.76 4.02
N LYS A 86 6.35 -9.90 3.05
CA LYS A 86 6.34 -10.29 1.66
C LYS A 86 7.71 -10.77 1.22
N ARG A 87 8.78 -10.13 1.69
CA ARG A 87 10.15 -10.53 1.37
C ARG A 87 10.51 -11.86 1.99
N GLU A 88 10.04 -12.11 3.19
CA GLU A 88 10.33 -13.36 3.87
C GLU A 88 9.73 -14.56 3.14
N ASP A 89 8.55 -14.36 2.57
CA ASP A 89 7.90 -15.43 1.85
C ASP A 89 8.61 -15.81 0.56
N LEU A 90 9.19 -14.83 -0.11
CA LEU A 90 9.84 -15.06 -1.39
C LEU A 90 11.13 -15.85 -1.28
N PRO A 91 12.06 -15.48 -0.40
CA PRO A 91 13.34 -16.17 -0.32
C PRO A 91 13.21 -17.63 0.08
N ALA A 92 12.26 -17.93 0.92
CA ALA A 92 12.08 -19.29 1.39
C ALA A 92 11.78 -20.25 0.24
N SER A 93 11.09 -19.77 -0.75
CA SER A 93 10.73 -20.60 -1.89
C SER A 93 11.88 -20.78 -2.86
N ASP A 94 12.84 -19.89 -2.81
CA ASP A 94 13.95 -19.91 -3.76
C ASP A 94 15.12 -20.76 -3.31
N THR A 95 15.16 -21.06 -2.06
CA THR A 95 16.25 -21.87 -1.52
C THR A 95 15.90 -23.36 -1.51
#